data_ec6368fdd9d1a276793631fa74da929e
#
_entry.id   ec6368fdd9d1a276793631fa74da929e
#
_cell.length_a   1.000
_cell.length_b   1.000
_cell.length_c   1.000
_cell.angle_alpha   90.00
_cell.angle_beta   90.00
_cell.angle_gamma   90.00
#
_symmetry.space_group_name_H-M   'P 1'
#
loop_
_entity.id
_entity.type
_entity.pdbx_description
1 polymer ?
#
loop_
_entity_poly.entity_id
_entity_poly.type
_entity_poly.pdbx_seq_one_letter_code
_entity_poly.pdbx_strand_id
1 'polypeptide(L)'
;MELFLITGFLGAGKTTLIKELIGYFSDRKLYLIINEFGREGIDGALLSELGAAVDEICNGSIFCTCRIDQFEESLEKAVQDSPDVILVEASGLSDPTNIYKILSQERYSGINYRGGICLTDATRLHKVYDTARVVKKQISISDLILLNKTDKASPERIENARSLISEANNEAAVYPTTFGHIEPEMLKDLRLLRKEASEAENRVDLTQQKYLISVSREMNKRQIESFLSLIAEDTYRIKGILDLADGVYLVDCVGSFVKVTAYDSAMSAESNNLVVLSGKGMPTRQSIKKACEWYPQYIISVDY
;
A
#
# COMPACT_ATOMS: atom_id res chain seq x y z
N MET A 1 1.82 -13.34 22.11
CA MET A 1 1.37 -12.87 20.77
C MET A 1 2.58 -12.32 20.02
N GLU A 2 2.83 -12.77 18.80
CA GLU A 2 3.89 -12.22 17.93
C GLU A 2 3.29 -11.21 16.97
N LEU A 3 3.91 -10.04 16.78
CA LEU A 3 3.44 -9.02 15.85
C LEU A 3 4.47 -8.78 14.75
N PHE A 4 4.00 -8.84 13.49
CA PHE A 4 4.77 -8.48 12.30
C PHE A 4 4.14 -7.25 11.63
N LEU A 5 4.97 -6.26 11.30
CA LEU A 5 4.55 -5.11 10.53
C LEU A 5 4.87 -5.33 9.04
N ILE A 6 3.90 -5.25 8.20
CA ILE A 6 4.05 -5.29 6.74
C ILE A 6 3.91 -3.87 6.20
N THR A 7 4.95 -3.39 5.55
CA THR A 7 5.00 -2.06 4.95
C THR A 7 5.50 -2.12 3.51
N GLY A 8 5.50 -0.99 2.83
CA GLY A 8 5.93 -0.88 1.44
C GLY A 8 4.99 -0.02 0.63
N PHE A 9 5.52 0.62 -0.39
CA PHE A 9 4.78 1.59 -1.20
C PHE A 9 3.59 0.98 -1.94
N LEU A 10 2.76 1.83 -2.52
CA LEU A 10 1.58 1.41 -3.29
C LEU A 10 1.97 0.44 -4.42
N GLY A 11 1.25 -0.69 -4.49
CA GLY A 11 1.45 -1.70 -5.52
C GLY A 11 2.72 -2.55 -5.39
N ALA A 12 3.47 -2.45 -4.29
CA ALA A 12 4.67 -3.27 -4.05
C ALA A 12 4.36 -4.77 -3.87
N GLY A 13 3.12 -5.14 -3.51
CA GLY A 13 2.67 -6.52 -3.37
C GLY A 13 2.34 -6.96 -1.94
N LYS A 14 2.06 -6.02 -1.03
CA LYS A 14 1.77 -6.29 0.40
C LYS A 14 0.66 -7.31 0.61
N THR A 15 -0.48 -7.12 -0.03
CA THR A 15 -1.62 -8.05 0.06
C THR A 15 -1.25 -9.47 -0.40
N THR A 16 -0.37 -9.59 -1.40
CA THR A 16 0.12 -10.90 -1.87
C THR A 16 1.00 -11.56 -0.81
N LEU A 17 1.91 -10.80 -0.19
CA LEU A 17 2.72 -11.30 0.93
C LEU A 17 1.85 -11.72 2.12
N ILE A 18 0.81 -10.95 2.46
CA ILE A 18 -0.10 -11.29 3.56
C ILE A 18 -0.76 -12.65 3.32
N LYS A 19 -1.19 -12.94 2.09
CA LYS A 19 -1.74 -14.26 1.72
C LYS A 19 -0.71 -15.39 1.92
N GLU A 20 0.54 -15.17 1.56
CA GLU A 20 1.64 -16.12 1.82
C GLU A 20 1.84 -16.35 3.33
N LEU A 21 1.87 -15.26 4.11
CA LEU A 21 2.04 -15.33 5.57
C LEU A 21 0.87 -16.03 6.26
N ILE A 22 -0.37 -15.83 5.80
CA ILE A 22 -1.54 -16.56 6.30
C ILE A 22 -1.38 -18.05 6.05
N GLY A 23 -0.94 -18.44 4.85
CA GLY A 23 -0.63 -19.84 4.53
C GLY A 23 0.47 -20.41 5.41
N TYR A 24 1.52 -19.64 5.66
CA TYR A 24 2.64 -20.03 6.52
C TYR A 24 2.25 -20.23 7.99
N PHE A 25 1.35 -19.39 8.52
CA PHE A 25 0.86 -19.46 9.88
C PHE A 25 -0.49 -20.18 10.02
N SER A 26 -0.86 -21.04 9.07
CA SER A 26 -2.18 -21.69 9.00
C SER A 26 -2.53 -22.58 10.21
N ASP A 27 -1.54 -23.01 10.98
CA ASP A 27 -1.66 -23.80 12.22
C ASP A 27 -1.77 -22.93 13.48
N ARG A 28 -1.75 -21.60 13.33
CA ARG A 28 -1.75 -20.61 14.42
C ARG A 28 -2.98 -19.71 14.35
N LYS A 29 -3.46 -19.24 15.48
CA LYS A 29 -4.55 -18.26 15.55
C LYS A 29 -4.04 -16.90 15.08
N LEU A 30 -4.58 -16.42 13.95
CA LEU A 30 -4.19 -15.15 13.29
C LEU A 30 -5.16 -14.03 13.59
N TYR A 31 -4.64 -12.81 13.74
CA TYR A 31 -5.37 -11.57 13.75
C TYR A 31 -4.73 -10.59 12.75
N LEU A 32 -5.54 -10.06 11.84
CA LEU A 32 -5.08 -9.13 10.80
C LEU A 32 -5.59 -7.72 11.10
N ILE A 33 -4.68 -6.74 11.10
CA ILE A 33 -5.02 -5.31 11.14
C ILE A 33 -4.62 -4.73 9.79
N ILE A 34 -5.60 -4.41 8.94
CA ILE A 34 -5.37 -3.96 7.57
C ILE A 34 -5.72 -2.48 7.45
N ASN A 35 -4.75 -1.69 7.03
CA ASN A 35 -4.95 -0.28 6.75
C ASN A 35 -5.00 -0.03 5.24
N GLU A 36 -6.20 0.01 4.69
CA GLU A 36 -6.44 0.35 3.27
C GLU A 36 -6.79 1.84 3.11
N PHE A 37 -6.17 2.46 2.12
CA PHE A 37 -6.52 3.82 1.72
C PHE A 37 -7.63 3.77 0.65
N GLY A 38 -8.90 3.73 1.09
CA GLY A 38 -10.06 3.70 0.18
C GLY A 38 -11.26 2.97 0.79
N ARG A 39 -12.47 3.25 0.29
CA ARG A 39 -13.76 2.75 0.81
C ARG A 39 -14.04 1.26 0.52
N GLU A 40 -13.11 0.49 0.02
CA GLU A 40 -13.39 -0.87 -0.44
C GLU A 40 -12.56 -1.90 0.31
N GLY A 41 -13.17 -2.53 1.31
CA GLY A 41 -12.69 -3.69 2.04
C GLY A 41 -12.65 -5.00 1.22
N ILE A 42 -12.29 -4.92 -0.06
CA ILE A 42 -12.22 -6.09 -0.95
C ILE A 42 -11.12 -7.05 -0.48
N ASP A 43 -10.02 -6.51 0.00
CA ASP A 43 -8.90 -7.35 0.47
C ASP A 43 -9.24 -8.04 1.80
N GLY A 44 -9.97 -7.37 2.71
CA GLY A 44 -10.38 -7.96 3.99
C GLY A 44 -11.40 -9.08 3.86
N ALA A 45 -12.42 -8.92 3.03
CA ALA A 45 -13.39 -9.99 2.78
C ALA A 45 -12.71 -11.25 2.21
N LEU A 46 -11.79 -11.06 1.26
CA LEU A 46 -11.02 -12.16 0.67
C LEU A 46 -10.07 -12.81 1.68
N LEU A 47 -9.51 -12.05 2.62
CA LEU A 47 -8.60 -12.56 3.65
C LEU A 47 -9.39 -13.26 4.78
N SER A 48 -10.61 -12.83 5.10
CA SER A 48 -11.50 -13.49 6.07
C SER A 48 -11.86 -14.91 5.63
N GLU A 49 -11.99 -15.15 4.32
CA GLU A 49 -12.25 -16.50 3.77
C GLU A 49 -11.10 -17.48 4.07
N LEU A 50 -9.91 -16.97 4.39
CA LEU A 50 -8.74 -17.78 4.77
C LEU A 50 -8.68 -18.10 6.28
N GLY A 51 -9.74 -17.78 7.03
CA GLY A 51 -9.88 -18.19 8.44
C GLY A 51 -9.19 -17.30 9.47
N ALA A 52 -8.73 -16.11 9.09
CA ALA A 52 -8.17 -15.14 10.02
C ALA A 52 -9.22 -14.13 10.50
N ALA A 53 -9.13 -13.68 11.77
CA ALA A 53 -9.89 -12.53 12.24
C ALA A 53 -9.31 -11.25 11.59
N VAL A 54 -10.16 -10.43 10.97
CA VAL A 54 -9.72 -9.23 10.24
C VAL A 54 -10.37 -7.99 10.82
N ASP A 55 -9.57 -7.00 11.18
CA ASP A 55 -10.02 -5.65 11.54
C ASP A 55 -9.50 -4.65 10.49
N GLU A 56 -10.41 -4.01 9.78
CA GLU A 56 -10.08 -3.06 8.71
C GLU A 56 -10.18 -1.63 9.21
N ILE A 57 -9.11 -0.87 9.02
CA ILE A 57 -9.08 0.56 9.32
C ILE A 57 -9.10 1.34 8.00
N CYS A 58 -10.26 1.91 7.69
CA CYS A 58 -10.49 2.65 6.45
C CYS A 58 -10.22 4.15 6.60
N ASN A 59 -9.99 4.85 5.47
CA ASN A 59 -9.94 6.31 5.34
C ASN A 59 -8.73 7.04 5.94
N GLY A 60 -7.54 6.47 5.88
CA GLY A 60 -6.31 7.21 6.23
C GLY A 60 -5.17 6.32 6.72
N SER A 61 -4.04 6.93 7.07
CA SER A 61 -2.89 6.21 7.62
C SER A 61 -3.08 5.96 9.12
N ILE A 62 -3.00 4.70 9.55
CA ILE A 62 -3.07 4.30 10.98
C ILE A 62 -1.93 4.88 11.83
N PHE A 63 -0.83 5.25 11.19
CA PHE A 63 0.32 5.86 11.87
C PHE A 63 0.28 7.39 11.85
N CYS A 64 -0.76 8.01 11.26
CA CYS A 64 -0.99 9.44 11.39
C CYS A 64 -1.53 9.76 12.79
N THR A 65 -1.09 10.86 13.39
CA THR A 65 -1.55 11.33 14.70
C THR A 65 -3.06 11.45 14.81
N CYS A 66 -3.75 11.69 13.70
CA CYS A 66 -5.21 11.79 13.64
C CYS A 66 -5.94 10.44 13.64
N ARG A 67 -5.22 9.30 13.62
CA ARG A 67 -5.77 7.95 13.51
C ARG A 67 -5.07 6.91 14.39
N ILE A 68 -4.10 7.31 15.19
CA ILE A 68 -3.43 6.44 16.16
C ILE A 68 -4.46 5.78 17.07
N ASP A 69 -5.51 6.51 17.48
CA ASP A 69 -6.57 5.98 18.34
C ASP A 69 -7.27 4.74 17.73
N GLN A 70 -7.53 4.75 16.42
CA GLN A 70 -8.15 3.61 15.75
C GLN A 70 -7.22 2.41 15.67
N PHE A 71 -5.93 2.64 15.46
CA PHE A 71 -4.93 1.56 15.49
C PHE A 71 -4.79 0.98 16.89
N GLU A 72 -4.78 1.83 17.92
CA GLU A 72 -4.75 1.40 19.32
C GLU A 72 -6.00 0.61 19.68
N GLU A 73 -7.19 1.03 19.23
CA GLU A 73 -8.44 0.28 19.40
C GLU A 73 -8.37 -1.11 18.74
N SER A 74 -7.82 -1.20 17.51
CA SER A 74 -7.63 -2.48 16.82
C SER A 74 -6.62 -3.37 17.53
N LEU A 75 -5.54 -2.81 18.08
CA LEU A 75 -4.59 -3.56 18.91
C LEU A 75 -5.23 -4.07 20.21
N GLU A 76 -6.09 -3.29 20.85
CA GLU A 76 -6.82 -3.70 22.06
C GLU A 76 -7.77 -4.87 21.76
N LYS A 77 -8.50 -4.82 20.64
CA LYS A 77 -9.33 -5.95 20.19
C LYS A 77 -8.49 -7.20 19.92
N ALA A 78 -7.33 -7.04 19.26
CA ALA A 78 -6.41 -8.14 19.03
C ALA A 78 -5.88 -8.73 20.35
N VAL A 79 -5.52 -7.91 21.33
CA VAL A 79 -5.09 -8.39 22.66
C VAL A 79 -6.20 -9.16 23.36
N GLN A 80 -7.46 -8.69 23.29
CA GLN A 80 -8.62 -9.40 23.87
C GLN A 80 -8.87 -10.74 23.19
N ASP A 81 -8.71 -10.81 21.86
CA ASP A 81 -8.86 -12.05 21.09
C ASP A 81 -7.75 -13.07 21.35
N SER A 82 -6.61 -12.60 21.89
CA SER A 82 -5.44 -13.41 22.25
C SER A 82 -4.97 -14.33 21.12
N PRO A 83 -4.61 -13.80 19.93
CA PRO A 83 -4.07 -14.59 18.84
C PRO A 83 -2.62 -15.00 19.12
N ASP A 84 -2.14 -15.99 18.35
CA ASP A 84 -0.72 -16.36 18.36
C ASP A 84 0.11 -15.33 17.57
N VAL A 85 -0.46 -14.86 16.43
CA VAL A 85 0.20 -13.94 15.51
C VAL A 85 -0.72 -12.79 15.13
N ILE A 86 -0.19 -11.57 15.17
CA ILE A 86 -0.81 -10.34 14.66
C ILE A 86 -0.04 -9.89 13.43
N LEU A 87 -0.71 -9.76 12.29
CA LEU A 87 -0.15 -9.16 11.07
C LEU A 87 -0.75 -7.77 10.88
N VAL A 88 0.11 -6.76 10.83
CA VAL A 88 -0.31 -5.36 10.64
C VAL A 88 0.10 -4.91 9.25
N GLU A 89 -0.85 -4.61 8.35
CA GLU A 89 -0.58 -3.99 7.07
C GLU A 89 -0.66 -2.46 7.19
N ALA A 90 0.47 -1.79 6.98
CA ALA A 90 0.50 -0.35 6.80
C ALA A 90 0.02 0.04 5.40
N SER A 91 -0.77 1.10 5.28
CA SER A 91 -1.09 1.69 3.98
C SER A 91 0.18 2.05 3.21
N GLY A 92 0.16 1.92 1.89
CA GLY A 92 1.31 2.25 1.04
C GLY A 92 1.83 3.69 1.14
N LEU A 93 1.05 4.59 1.73
CA LEU A 93 1.39 6.00 1.97
C LEU A 93 1.59 6.31 3.46
N SER A 94 1.60 5.30 4.33
CA SER A 94 1.81 5.46 5.77
C SER A 94 3.29 5.56 6.12
N ASP A 95 3.59 6.47 7.04
CA ASP A 95 4.86 6.51 7.78
C ASP A 95 4.75 5.62 9.03
N PRO A 96 5.37 4.44 9.04
CA PRO A 96 5.20 3.49 10.12
C PRO A 96 6.18 3.68 11.30
N THR A 97 6.94 4.76 11.32
CA THR A 97 7.99 5.00 12.33
C THR A 97 7.48 5.07 13.77
N ASN A 98 6.18 5.35 13.96
CA ASN A 98 5.55 5.39 15.29
C ASN A 98 5.27 4.02 15.91
N ILE A 99 5.43 2.91 15.19
CA ILE A 99 5.07 1.56 15.68
C ILE A 99 5.77 1.23 17.02
N TYR A 100 7.06 1.53 17.12
CA TYR A 100 7.82 1.28 18.35
C TYR A 100 7.29 2.05 19.55
N LYS A 101 6.92 3.33 19.35
CA LYS A 101 6.37 4.19 20.40
C LYS A 101 5.01 3.65 20.87
N ILE A 102 4.18 3.16 19.96
CA ILE A 102 2.88 2.60 20.29
C ILE A 102 3.06 1.31 21.09
N LEU A 103 3.86 0.37 20.59
CA LEU A 103 4.06 -0.93 21.21
C LEU A 103 4.88 -0.89 22.53
N SER A 104 5.58 0.22 22.82
CA SER A 104 6.29 0.41 24.09
C SER A 104 5.38 0.74 25.28
N GLN A 105 4.08 0.99 25.03
CA GLN A 105 3.11 1.25 26.11
C GLN A 105 2.87 -0.04 26.93
N GLU A 106 2.77 0.09 28.26
CA GLU A 106 2.64 -1.04 29.19
C GLU A 106 1.46 -1.98 28.84
N ARG A 107 0.35 -1.44 28.34
CA ARG A 107 -0.85 -2.20 27.93
C ARG A 107 -0.58 -3.19 26.79
N TYR A 108 0.51 -3.03 26.05
CA TYR A 108 0.93 -3.91 24.95
C TYR A 108 2.14 -4.78 25.29
N SER A 109 2.52 -4.85 26.57
CA SER A 109 3.68 -5.66 27.04
C SER A 109 3.57 -7.16 26.69
N GLY A 110 2.36 -7.68 26.46
CA GLY A 110 2.12 -9.05 26.00
C GLY A 110 2.37 -9.26 24.48
N ILE A 111 2.64 -8.20 23.72
CA ILE A 111 2.95 -8.25 22.30
C ILE A 111 4.46 -8.33 22.10
N ASN A 112 4.93 -9.41 21.48
CA ASN A 112 6.31 -9.55 21.05
C ASN A 112 6.44 -9.05 19.62
N TYR A 113 6.97 -7.83 19.43
CA TYR A 113 7.23 -7.29 18.09
C TYR A 113 8.38 -8.06 17.44
N ARG A 114 8.08 -8.71 16.32
CA ARG A 114 9.03 -9.55 15.58
C ARG A 114 9.84 -8.80 14.54
N GLY A 115 9.35 -7.64 14.11
CA GLY A 115 10.02 -6.77 13.16
C GLY A 115 9.14 -6.30 12.02
N GLY A 116 9.71 -5.41 11.19
CA GLY A 116 9.11 -4.86 10.00
C GLY A 116 9.59 -5.55 8.73
N ILE A 117 8.64 -5.90 7.86
CA ILE A 117 8.88 -6.46 6.53
C ILE A 117 8.45 -5.40 5.50
N CYS A 118 9.40 -4.87 4.73
CA CYS A 118 9.11 -3.89 3.68
C CYS A 118 9.15 -4.55 2.30
N LEU A 119 8.09 -4.38 1.53
CA LEU A 119 8.11 -4.73 0.11
C LEU A 119 8.48 -3.51 -0.72
N THR A 120 9.49 -3.69 -1.58
CA THR A 120 9.91 -2.69 -2.58
C THR A 120 9.74 -3.28 -3.98
N ASP A 121 9.25 -2.46 -4.91
CA ASP A 121 9.06 -2.87 -6.31
C ASP A 121 10.35 -2.58 -7.11
N ALA A 122 11.06 -3.61 -7.53
CA ALA A 122 12.32 -3.51 -8.28
C ALA A 122 12.19 -2.70 -9.58
N THR A 123 10.98 -2.70 -10.18
CA THR A 123 10.74 -1.98 -11.44
C THR A 123 10.56 -0.48 -11.25
N ARG A 124 10.18 -0.02 -10.03
CA ARG A 124 9.72 1.35 -9.77
C ARG A 124 10.46 2.08 -8.65
N LEU A 125 11.24 1.39 -7.83
CA LEU A 125 11.88 2.01 -6.66
C LEU A 125 12.66 3.28 -7.05
N HIS A 126 13.40 3.27 -8.14
CA HIS A 126 14.15 4.42 -8.66
C HIS A 126 13.27 5.65 -8.96
N LYS A 127 11.98 5.46 -9.29
CA LYS A 127 11.05 6.57 -9.56
C LYS A 127 10.46 7.15 -8.26
N VAL A 128 10.18 6.28 -7.27
CA VAL A 128 9.45 6.69 -6.07
C VAL A 128 10.37 7.05 -4.90
N TYR A 129 11.62 6.64 -4.94
CA TYR A 129 12.58 6.83 -3.84
C TYR A 129 12.80 8.29 -3.48
N ASP A 130 12.93 9.17 -4.48
CA ASP A 130 13.14 10.60 -4.26
C ASP A 130 11.84 11.42 -4.28
N THR A 131 10.78 10.89 -4.91
CA THR A 131 9.51 11.61 -5.05
C THR A 131 8.54 11.35 -3.89
N ALA A 132 8.69 10.21 -3.18
CA ALA A 132 7.84 9.83 -2.06
C ALA A 132 8.70 9.60 -0.80
N ARG A 133 8.79 10.60 0.09
CA ARG A 133 9.58 10.53 1.33
C ARG A 133 9.23 9.31 2.20
N VAL A 134 7.98 8.87 2.16
CA VAL A 134 7.50 7.71 2.92
C VAL A 134 8.24 6.44 2.54
N VAL A 135 8.69 6.29 1.29
CA VAL A 135 9.45 5.12 0.83
C VAL A 135 10.75 4.96 1.61
N LYS A 136 11.52 6.04 1.78
CA LYS A 136 12.75 6.02 2.59
C LYS A 136 12.47 5.64 4.04
N LYS A 137 11.39 6.15 4.62
CA LYS A 137 10.98 5.84 5.99
C LYS A 137 10.54 4.37 6.13
N GLN A 138 9.75 3.85 5.20
CA GLN A 138 9.34 2.45 5.19
C GLN A 138 10.55 1.51 5.11
N ILE A 139 11.52 1.81 4.23
CA ILE A 139 12.78 1.06 4.13
C ILE A 139 13.59 1.19 5.43
N SER A 140 13.74 2.41 5.95
CA SER A 140 14.65 2.70 7.07
C SER A 140 14.27 2.01 8.37
N ILE A 141 12.98 1.73 8.63
CA ILE A 141 12.51 1.09 9.87
C ILE A 141 12.36 -0.43 9.77
N SER A 142 12.53 -0.99 8.58
CA SER A 142 12.26 -2.41 8.34
C SER A 142 13.50 -3.27 8.60
N ASP A 143 13.28 -4.45 9.15
CA ASP A 143 14.31 -5.42 9.51
C ASP A 143 14.57 -6.37 8.33
N LEU A 144 13.55 -6.59 7.49
CA LEU A 144 13.58 -7.42 6.30
C LEU A 144 13.02 -6.65 5.11
N ILE A 145 13.71 -6.68 3.98
CA ILE A 145 13.26 -6.03 2.75
C ILE A 145 13.13 -7.08 1.64
N LEU A 146 11.92 -7.24 1.14
CA LEU A 146 11.63 -8.06 -0.02
C LEU A 146 11.65 -7.19 -1.27
N LEU A 147 12.70 -7.33 -2.07
CA LEU A 147 12.81 -6.67 -3.38
C LEU A 147 11.99 -7.47 -4.38
N ASN A 148 10.71 -7.07 -4.52
CA ASN A 148 9.70 -7.80 -5.27
C ASN A 148 9.69 -7.44 -6.76
N LYS A 149 9.04 -8.28 -7.58
CA LYS A 149 8.90 -8.16 -9.04
C LYS A 149 10.22 -8.19 -9.79
N THR A 150 11.18 -8.94 -9.28
CA THR A 150 12.49 -9.11 -9.93
C THR A 150 12.40 -9.80 -11.28
N ASP A 151 11.33 -10.58 -11.51
CA ASP A 151 10.97 -11.18 -12.80
C ASP A 151 10.67 -10.15 -13.91
N LYS A 152 10.32 -8.92 -13.52
CA LYS A 152 9.94 -7.82 -14.43
C LYS A 152 10.98 -6.70 -14.50
N ALA A 153 12.06 -6.82 -13.75
CA ALA A 153 13.11 -5.80 -13.69
C ALA A 153 14.37 -6.25 -14.42
N SER A 154 15.05 -5.31 -15.10
CA SER A 154 16.37 -5.60 -15.64
C SER A 154 17.40 -5.77 -14.51
N PRO A 155 18.52 -6.52 -14.77
CA PRO A 155 19.59 -6.65 -13.78
C PRO A 155 20.11 -5.31 -13.27
N GLU A 156 20.23 -4.30 -14.13
CA GLU A 156 20.63 -2.94 -13.77
C GLU A 156 19.64 -2.29 -12.79
N ARG A 157 18.33 -2.46 -13.00
CA ARG A 157 17.30 -1.94 -12.09
C ARG A 157 17.32 -2.63 -10.74
N ILE A 158 17.58 -3.93 -10.71
CA ILE A 158 17.72 -4.70 -9.48
C ILE A 158 18.91 -4.16 -8.66
N GLU A 159 20.06 -3.95 -9.32
CA GLU A 159 21.26 -3.45 -8.67
C GLU A 159 21.07 -2.00 -8.18
N ASN A 160 20.48 -1.14 -8.99
CA ASN A 160 20.12 0.21 -8.58
C ASN A 160 19.17 0.19 -7.34
N ALA A 161 18.16 -0.67 -7.36
CA ALA A 161 17.24 -0.81 -6.22
C ALA A 161 17.98 -1.28 -4.95
N ARG A 162 18.92 -2.22 -5.05
CA ARG A 162 19.77 -2.64 -3.92
C ARG A 162 20.60 -1.49 -3.36
N SER A 163 21.19 -0.68 -4.24
CA SER A 163 21.96 0.49 -3.84
C SER A 163 21.10 1.51 -3.08
N LEU A 164 19.90 1.83 -3.58
CA LEU A 164 18.96 2.74 -2.92
C LEU A 164 18.48 2.20 -1.57
N ILE A 165 18.24 0.90 -1.47
CA ILE A 165 17.88 0.24 -0.20
C ILE A 165 19.04 0.35 0.79
N SER A 166 20.25 0.04 0.38
CA SER A 166 21.45 0.12 1.22
C SER A 166 21.73 1.55 1.70
N GLU A 167 21.45 2.56 0.87
CA GLU A 167 21.54 3.97 1.27
C GLU A 167 20.56 4.33 2.40
N ALA A 168 19.32 3.81 2.33
CA ALA A 168 18.30 4.10 3.32
C ALA A 168 18.40 3.21 4.57
N ASN A 169 18.87 1.97 4.41
CA ASN A 169 18.98 0.98 5.47
C ASN A 169 19.99 -0.12 5.09
N ASN A 170 21.21 -0.01 5.58
CA ASN A 170 22.29 -0.97 5.32
C ASN A 170 22.32 -2.16 6.29
N GLU A 171 21.41 -2.19 7.28
CA GLU A 171 21.36 -3.25 8.30
C GLU A 171 20.30 -4.30 8.01
N ALA A 172 19.26 -3.93 7.21
CA ALA A 172 18.18 -4.84 6.87
C ALA A 172 18.66 -5.99 5.97
N ALA A 173 18.13 -7.19 6.22
CA ALA A 173 18.26 -8.29 5.28
C ALA A 173 17.47 -8.02 3.99
N VAL A 174 18.09 -8.19 2.81
CA VAL A 174 17.46 -7.89 1.52
C VAL A 174 17.39 -9.13 0.65
N TYR A 175 16.18 -9.58 0.33
CA TYR A 175 15.94 -10.75 -0.53
C TYR A 175 15.21 -10.37 -1.81
N PRO A 176 15.73 -10.78 -2.98
CA PRO A 176 14.98 -10.68 -4.23
C PRO A 176 13.84 -11.69 -4.23
N THR A 177 12.66 -11.26 -4.65
CA THR A 177 11.48 -12.13 -4.72
C THR A 177 10.57 -11.79 -5.90
N THR A 178 9.61 -12.66 -6.14
CA THR A 178 8.52 -12.51 -7.10
C THR A 178 7.21 -12.85 -6.42
N PHE A 179 6.14 -12.16 -6.79
CA PHE A 179 4.81 -12.36 -6.21
C PHE A 179 4.73 -12.28 -4.68
N GLY A 180 5.66 -11.53 -4.05
CA GLY A 180 5.70 -11.40 -2.60
C GLY A 180 6.07 -12.68 -1.85
N HIS A 181 6.65 -13.67 -2.54
CA HIS A 181 7.04 -14.94 -1.94
C HIS A 181 8.06 -14.74 -0.82
N ILE A 182 7.87 -15.46 0.28
CA ILE A 182 8.74 -15.43 1.45
C ILE A 182 9.05 -16.85 1.93
N GLU A 183 10.32 -17.14 2.09
CA GLU A 183 10.80 -18.41 2.64
C GLU A 183 10.80 -18.35 4.19
N PRO A 184 10.48 -19.46 4.88
CA PRO A 184 10.50 -19.53 6.35
C PRO A 184 11.82 -19.06 6.97
N GLU A 185 12.92 -19.31 6.29
CA GLU A 185 14.27 -18.93 6.72
C GLU A 185 14.44 -17.41 6.76
N MET A 186 13.82 -16.67 5.83
CA MET A 186 13.86 -15.21 5.81
C MET A 186 13.20 -14.59 7.04
N LEU A 187 12.16 -15.23 7.59
CA LEU A 187 11.53 -14.79 8.84
C LEU A 187 12.43 -14.99 10.07
N LYS A 188 13.39 -15.93 10.02
CA LYS A 188 14.38 -16.13 11.09
C LYS A 188 15.44 -15.03 11.09
N ASP A 189 15.65 -14.38 9.95
CA ASP A 189 16.60 -13.27 9.79
C ASP A 189 16.02 -11.92 10.26
N LEU A 190 14.75 -11.88 10.69
CA LEU A 190 14.17 -10.71 11.34
C LEU A 190 14.93 -10.42 12.64
N ARG A 191 15.96 -9.60 12.55
CA ARG A 191 16.69 -9.04 13.66
C ARG A 191 16.07 -7.71 14.00
N LEU A 192 15.54 -7.59 15.21
CA LEU A 192 15.04 -6.31 15.69
C LEU A 192 16.14 -5.27 15.60
N LEU A 193 16.08 -4.43 14.60
CA LEU A 193 16.86 -3.21 14.54
C LEU A 193 16.30 -2.30 15.63
N ARG A 194 16.93 -2.27 16.80
CA ARG A 194 16.60 -1.31 17.87
C ARG A 194 16.97 0.07 17.38
N LYS A 195 16.08 0.68 16.59
CA LYS A 195 16.15 2.11 16.26
C LYS A 195 15.44 2.85 17.37
N GLU A 196 16.17 3.71 18.08
CA GLU A 196 15.55 4.77 18.88
C GLU A 196 14.54 5.49 17.99
N ALA A 197 13.30 5.59 18.48
CA ALA A 197 12.24 6.27 17.76
C ALA A 197 12.73 7.71 17.50
N SER A 198 13.23 7.98 16.30
CA SER A 198 13.38 9.37 15.85
C SER A 198 11.98 9.97 15.93
N GLU A 199 11.86 11.17 16.48
CA GLU A 199 10.58 11.88 16.54
C GLU A 199 9.96 11.81 15.14
N ALA A 200 8.88 11.05 15.01
CA ALA A 200 8.14 10.97 13.77
C ALA A 200 7.67 12.40 13.49
N GLU A 201 8.21 13.01 12.45
CA GLU A 201 7.72 14.30 12.01
C GLU A 201 6.25 14.11 11.65
N ASN A 202 5.36 14.61 12.51
CA ASN A 202 3.90 14.61 12.36
C ASN A 202 3.44 15.53 11.20
N ARG A 203 4.13 15.45 10.08
CA ARG A 203 3.80 16.22 8.89
C ARG A 203 3.10 15.29 7.91
N VAL A 204 1.87 15.66 7.55
CA VAL A 204 1.25 15.20 6.30
C VAL A 204 2.35 15.22 5.23
N ASP A 205 2.56 14.14 4.52
CA ASP A 205 3.57 14.11 3.47
C ASP A 205 3.18 15.13 2.40
N LEU A 206 3.70 16.36 2.55
CA LEU A 206 3.46 17.49 1.63
C LEU A 206 3.98 17.22 0.22
N THR A 207 4.63 16.07 0.00
CA THR A 207 5.03 15.63 -1.34
C THR A 207 3.90 14.93 -2.07
N GLN A 208 2.84 14.53 -1.37
CA GLN A 208 1.66 13.87 -1.98
C GLN A 208 0.73 14.90 -2.62
N GLN A 209 0.27 14.60 -3.82
CA GLN A 209 -0.73 15.36 -4.55
C GLN A 209 -1.89 14.44 -4.87
N LYS A 210 -3.10 14.95 -4.66
CA LYS A 210 -4.35 14.23 -4.95
C LYS A 210 -5.12 15.01 -6.01
N TYR A 211 -5.57 14.30 -7.04
CA TYR A 211 -6.47 14.83 -8.06
C TYR A 211 -7.76 14.02 -8.05
N LEU A 212 -8.87 14.69 -8.29
CA LEU A 212 -10.16 14.06 -8.48
C LEU A 212 -10.60 14.31 -9.92
N ILE A 213 -10.82 13.25 -10.69
CA ILE A 213 -11.27 13.33 -12.08
C ILE A 213 -12.69 12.81 -12.17
N SER A 214 -13.64 13.67 -12.53
CA SER A 214 -15.03 13.27 -12.75
C SER A 214 -15.21 12.83 -14.21
N VAL A 215 -15.72 11.61 -14.37
CA VAL A 215 -15.85 10.94 -15.68
C VAL A 215 -17.32 10.88 -16.08
N SER A 216 -17.62 11.13 -17.36
CA SER A 216 -18.96 10.98 -17.91
C SER A 216 -19.38 9.51 -17.98
N ARG A 217 -20.66 9.23 -17.70
CA ARG A 217 -21.26 7.91 -17.87
C ARG A 217 -21.36 7.46 -19.34
N GLU A 218 -21.18 8.39 -20.29
CA GLU A 218 -21.18 8.08 -21.72
C GLU A 218 -19.86 7.43 -22.19
N MET A 219 -18.81 7.44 -21.37
CA MET A 219 -17.55 6.78 -21.64
C MET A 219 -17.70 5.27 -21.51
N ASN A 220 -17.08 4.48 -22.38
CA ASN A 220 -17.09 3.01 -22.25
C ASN A 220 -15.76 2.48 -21.69
N LYS A 221 -15.73 1.18 -21.34
CA LYS A 221 -14.54 0.51 -20.77
C LYS A 221 -13.28 0.72 -21.58
N ARG A 222 -13.34 0.55 -22.88
CA ARG A 222 -12.17 0.67 -23.77
C ARG A 222 -11.58 2.09 -23.79
N GLN A 223 -12.46 3.07 -23.74
CA GLN A 223 -12.07 4.48 -23.72
C GLN A 223 -11.42 4.85 -22.39
N ILE A 224 -11.97 4.38 -21.25
CA ILE A 224 -11.36 4.65 -19.96
C ILE A 224 -10.01 3.93 -19.81
N GLU A 225 -9.86 2.69 -20.28
CA GLU A 225 -8.57 2.00 -20.30
C GLU A 225 -7.51 2.78 -21.10
N SER A 226 -7.90 3.33 -22.26
CA SER A 226 -7.01 4.15 -23.08
C SER A 226 -6.66 5.48 -22.39
N PHE A 227 -7.62 6.15 -21.77
CA PHE A 227 -7.39 7.37 -20.98
C PHE A 227 -6.44 7.12 -19.82
N LEU A 228 -6.68 6.05 -19.06
CA LEU A 228 -5.84 5.66 -17.92
C LEU A 228 -4.40 5.35 -18.35
N SER A 229 -4.21 4.71 -19.49
CA SER A 229 -2.87 4.40 -20.03
C SER A 229 -2.04 5.64 -20.34
N LEU A 230 -2.67 6.79 -20.62
CA LEU A 230 -1.97 8.05 -20.86
C LEU A 230 -1.43 8.71 -19.59
N ILE A 231 -2.02 8.40 -18.43
CA ILE A 231 -1.69 9.08 -17.17
C ILE A 231 -1.09 8.16 -16.11
N ALA A 232 -1.32 6.85 -16.20
CA ALA A 232 -1.00 5.90 -15.14
C ALA A 232 0.50 5.87 -14.79
N GLU A 233 1.39 5.95 -15.77
CA GLU A 233 2.84 5.90 -15.54
C GLU A 233 3.35 7.08 -14.69
N ASP A 234 2.68 8.24 -14.81
CA ASP A 234 3.00 9.48 -14.12
C ASP A 234 2.22 9.64 -12.81
N THR A 235 1.69 8.55 -12.25
CA THR A 235 0.93 8.52 -11.00
C THR A 235 1.44 7.44 -10.07
N TYR A 236 1.17 7.59 -8.78
CA TYR A 236 1.39 6.51 -7.82
C TYR A 236 0.29 5.47 -7.90
N ARG A 237 -0.97 5.92 -7.90
CA ARG A 237 -2.16 5.07 -7.95
C ARG A 237 -3.34 5.84 -8.52
N ILE A 238 -4.21 5.13 -9.26
CA ILE A 238 -5.53 5.62 -9.65
C ILE A 238 -6.56 4.59 -9.19
N LYS A 239 -7.57 5.04 -8.43
CA LYS A 239 -8.69 4.20 -7.99
C LYS A 239 -10.03 4.89 -8.27
N GLY A 240 -11.06 4.09 -8.52
CA GLY A 240 -12.45 4.54 -8.59
C GLY A 240 -13.40 3.44 -9.01
N ILE A 241 -14.67 3.62 -8.71
CA ILE A 241 -15.76 2.84 -9.30
C ILE A 241 -16.45 3.77 -10.29
N LEU A 242 -16.56 3.32 -11.52
CA LEU A 242 -17.15 4.08 -12.61
C LEU A 242 -18.36 3.35 -13.17
N ASP A 243 -19.48 4.07 -13.26
CA ASP A 243 -20.66 3.68 -13.98
C ASP A 243 -20.54 4.21 -15.41
N LEU A 244 -20.22 3.33 -16.35
CA LEU A 244 -19.91 3.66 -17.73
C LEU A 244 -21.04 3.19 -18.66
N ALA A 245 -20.98 3.59 -19.93
CA ALA A 245 -22.01 3.28 -20.93
C ALA A 245 -22.25 1.77 -21.11
N ASP A 246 -21.27 0.94 -20.82
CA ASP A 246 -21.27 -0.51 -21.00
C ASP A 246 -21.20 -1.31 -19.70
N GLY A 247 -21.35 -0.66 -18.55
CA GLY A 247 -21.41 -1.33 -17.24
C GLY A 247 -20.69 -0.59 -16.13
N VAL A 248 -20.70 -1.20 -14.92
CA VAL A 248 -19.99 -0.66 -13.75
C VAL A 248 -18.62 -1.33 -13.63
N TYR A 249 -17.59 -0.53 -13.41
CA TYR A 249 -16.21 -1.00 -13.39
C TYR A 249 -15.42 -0.47 -12.20
N LEU A 250 -14.63 -1.35 -11.61
CA LEU A 250 -13.57 -1.00 -10.67
C LEU A 250 -12.28 -0.68 -11.44
N VAL A 251 -11.74 0.50 -11.19
CA VAL A 251 -10.44 0.95 -11.69
C VAL A 251 -9.40 0.83 -10.58
N ASP A 252 -8.31 0.13 -10.83
CA ASP A 252 -7.14 0.06 -9.95
C ASP A 252 -5.85 0.07 -10.79
N CYS A 253 -5.18 1.23 -10.84
CA CYS A 253 -3.94 1.39 -11.60
C CYS A 253 -2.77 1.68 -10.67
N VAL A 254 -1.64 1.05 -10.94
CA VAL A 254 -0.37 1.28 -10.24
C VAL A 254 0.76 1.37 -11.26
N GLY A 255 1.34 2.55 -11.45
CA GLY A 255 2.30 2.80 -12.51
C GLY A 255 1.71 2.52 -13.87
N SER A 256 2.46 1.91 -14.77
CA SER A 256 2.00 1.53 -16.10
C SER A 256 0.95 0.40 -16.12
N PHE A 257 0.67 -0.21 -14.96
CA PHE A 257 -0.32 -1.27 -14.88
C PHE A 257 -1.73 -0.69 -14.73
N VAL A 258 -2.54 -0.84 -15.78
CA VAL A 258 -3.94 -0.42 -15.82
C VAL A 258 -4.83 -1.65 -15.66
N LYS A 259 -5.70 -1.64 -14.63
CA LYS A 259 -6.68 -2.71 -14.38
C LYS A 259 -8.06 -2.09 -14.29
N VAL A 260 -8.96 -2.54 -15.18
CA VAL A 260 -10.39 -2.15 -15.20
C VAL A 260 -11.20 -3.44 -15.24
N THR A 261 -11.86 -3.78 -14.13
CA THR A 261 -12.62 -5.03 -13.98
C THR A 261 -14.10 -4.73 -13.79
N ALA A 262 -14.96 -5.59 -14.32
CA ALA A 262 -16.40 -5.49 -14.05
C ALA A 262 -16.64 -5.54 -12.54
N TYR A 263 -17.51 -4.65 -12.04
CA TYR A 263 -17.86 -4.55 -10.64
C TYR A 263 -19.34 -4.89 -10.46
N ASP A 264 -19.58 -6.02 -9.81
CA ASP A 264 -20.93 -6.55 -9.57
C ASP A 264 -21.38 -6.10 -8.18
N SER A 265 -21.94 -4.90 -8.09
CA SER A 265 -22.58 -4.43 -6.87
C SER A 265 -23.92 -3.78 -7.20
N ALA A 266 -24.93 -4.08 -6.40
CA ALA A 266 -26.26 -3.47 -6.46
C ALA A 266 -26.26 -1.97 -6.10
N MET A 267 -25.12 -1.40 -5.72
CA MET A 267 -24.95 0.02 -5.45
C MET A 267 -24.42 0.73 -6.69
N SER A 268 -25.25 1.58 -7.27
CA SER A 268 -24.76 2.58 -8.25
C SER A 268 -23.68 3.44 -7.60
N ALA A 269 -22.60 3.71 -8.32
CA ALA A 269 -21.58 4.64 -7.85
C ALA A 269 -22.22 5.99 -7.51
N GLU A 270 -22.20 6.40 -6.24
CA GLU A 270 -22.73 7.70 -5.79
C GLU A 270 -22.01 8.87 -6.50
N SER A 271 -20.78 8.66 -6.93
CA SER A 271 -19.99 9.63 -7.70
C SER A 271 -19.13 8.89 -8.74
N ASN A 272 -19.14 9.38 -9.98
CA ASN A 272 -18.38 8.79 -11.11
C ASN A 272 -16.97 9.38 -11.16
N ASN A 273 -16.17 9.15 -10.12
CA ASN A 273 -14.89 9.82 -9.91
C ASN A 273 -13.72 8.85 -9.83
N LEU A 274 -12.57 9.28 -10.38
CA LEU A 274 -11.26 8.69 -10.17
C LEU A 274 -10.48 9.51 -9.17
N VAL A 275 -9.92 8.85 -8.17
CA VAL A 275 -8.92 9.43 -7.26
C VAL A 275 -7.54 9.09 -7.81
N VAL A 276 -6.77 10.12 -8.13
CA VAL A 276 -5.39 10.01 -8.62
C VAL A 276 -4.44 10.48 -7.53
N LEU A 277 -3.52 9.62 -7.13
CA LEU A 277 -2.46 9.93 -6.16
C LEU A 277 -1.13 10.07 -6.87
N SER A 278 -0.40 11.11 -6.55
CA SER A 278 0.86 11.48 -7.19
C SER A 278 1.85 12.09 -6.20
N GLY A 279 3.08 12.31 -6.62
CA GLY A 279 4.13 12.97 -5.85
C GLY A 279 4.53 14.31 -6.41
N LYS A 280 5.06 15.19 -5.55
CA LYS A 280 5.64 16.45 -5.97
C LYS A 280 6.82 16.19 -6.92
N GLY A 281 6.81 16.83 -8.08
CA GLY A 281 7.85 16.65 -9.12
C GLY A 281 7.50 15.62 -10.19
N MET A 282 6.43 14.81 -10.02
CA MET A 282 5.90 14.00 -11.11
C MET A 282 5.14 14.86 -12.12
N PRO A 283 5.18 14.52 -13.42
CA PRO A 283 4.51 15.30 -14.46
C PRO A 283 3.00 15.05 -14.53
N THR A 284 2.40 14.47 -13.50
CA THR A 284 1.00 14.01 -13.43
C THR A 284 0.01 15.07 -13.91
N ARG A 285 0.17 16.33 -13.46
CA ARG A 285 -0.73 17.41 -13.87
C ARG A 285 -0.71 17.65 -15.38
N GLN A 286 0.49 17.57 -15.98
CA GLN A 286 0.64 17.76 -17.42
C GLN A 286 0.05 16.57 -18.19
N SER A 287 0.26 15.36 -17.71
CA SER A 287 -0.26 14.13 -18.31
C SER A 287 -1.78 14.08 -18.24
N ILE A 288 -2.38 14.46 -17.08
CA ILE A 288 -3.85 14.59 -16.97
C ILE A 288 -4.36 15.63 -17.98
N LYS A 289 -3.75 16.82 -18.04
CA LYS A 289 -4.18 17.86 -18.98
C LYS A 289 -4.15 17.38 -20.43
N LYS A 290 -3.05 16.75 -20.85
CA LYS A 290 -2.93 16.18 -22.22
C LYS A 290 -3.97 15.10 -22.47
N ALA A 291 -4.20 14.19 -21.52
CA ALA A 291 -5.21 13.15 -21.65
C ALA A 291 -6.62 13.74 -21.79
N CYS A 292 -6.97 14.80 -21.05
CA CYS A 292 -8.24 15.49 -21.18
C CYS A 292 -8.45 16.13 -22.58
N GLU A 293 -7.38 16.59 -23.23
CA GLU A 293 -7.45 17.11 -24.59
C GLU A 293 -7.88 16.06 -25.64
N TRP A 294 -7.61 14.77 -25.37
CA TRP A 294 -8.02 13.63 -26.21
C TRP A 294 -9.44 13.14 -25.91
N TYR A 295 -9.96 13.43 -24.71
CA TYR A 295 -11.26 12.96 -24.22
C TYR A 295 -12.16 14.09 -23.69
N PRO A 296 -12.25 15.25 -24.36
CA PRO A 296 -12.89 16.45 -23.80
C PRO A 296 -14.38 16.26 -23.50
N GLN A 297 -15.07 15.38 -24.23
CA GLN A 297 -16.50 15.12 -24.02
C GLN A 297 -16.78 14.14 -22.86
N TYR A 298 -15.75 13.44 -22.37
CA TYR A 298 -15.90 12.39 -21.35
C TYR A 298 -15.35 12.78 -19.98
N ILE A 299 -14.51 13.81 -19.90
CA ILE A 299 -13.99 14.31 -18.62
C ILE A 299 -14.76 15.57 -18.23
N ILE A 300 -15.55 15.46 -17.14
CA ILE A 300 -16.44 16.51 -16.67
C ILE A 300 -15.67 17.60 -15.92
N SER A 301 -14.81 17.18 -14.98
CA SER A 301 -13.98 18.10 -14.21
C SER A 301 -12.69 17.41 -13.72
N VAL A 302 -11.69 18.22 -13.41
CA VAL A 302 -10.46 17.83 -12.74
C VAL A 302 -10.21 18.80 -11.61
N ASP A 303 -10.29 18.32 -10.36
CA ASP A 303 -9.97 19.08 -9.15
C ASP A 303 -8.53 18.73 -8.69
N TYR A 304 -7.78 19.76 -8.27
CA TYR A 304 -6.36 19.71 -7.99
C TYR A 304 -6.07 19.86 -6.49
#